data_c3ccd5ebb44d78255f4079936ac57607
#
_entry.id   c3ccd5ebb44d78255f4079936ac57607
#
_cell.length_a   1.000
_cell.length_b   1.000
_cell.length_c   1.000
_cell.angle_alpha   90.00
_cell.angle_beta   90.00
_cell.angle_gamma   90.00
#
_symmetry.space_group_name_H-M   'P 1'
#
loop_
_entity.id
_entity.type
_entity.pdbx_description
1 polymer ?
#
loop_
_entity_poly.entity_id
_entity_poly.type
_entity_poly.pdbx_seq_one_letter_code
_entity_poly.pdbx_strand_id
1 'polypeptide(L)'
;MFIEQPPWLFRALYPQAIFRMDPNERAVYLTFDDGPIPEVTPWVLEILEKHHIKATFFMVGDNIRKHPDEYRMVVEHGHRIGNHTFNHIRGFEYSNPDYLANARKVDDIIPVSYTHLRAHETEAD
;
A
#
# COMPACT_ATOMS: atom_id res chain seq x y z
N MET A 1 13.01 -13.67 17.88
CA MET A 1 13.95 -12.67 17.31
C MET A 1 13.20 -11.98 16.17
N PHE A 2 12.88 -10.72 16.32
CA PHE A 2 12.25 -9.95 15.25
C PHE A 2 13.34 -9.51 14.27
N ILE A 3 13.22 -9.90 13.01
CA ILE A 3 14.11 -9.42 11.94
C ILE A 3 13.46 -8.15 11.40
N GLU A 4 13.91 -6.99 11.85
CA GLU A 4 13.41 -5.69 11.40
C GLU A 4 13.83 -5.36 9.97
N GLN A 5 14.91 -5.97 9.49
CA GLN A 5 15.40 -5.79 8.12
C GLN A 5 15.97 -7.09 7.57
N PRO A 6 15.81 -7.34 6.27
CA PRO A 6 16.43 -8.50 5.62
C PRO A 6 17.96 -8.50 5.80
N PRO A 7 18.59 -9.68 5.97
CA PRO A 7 20.04 -9.81 6.05
C PRO A 7 20.74 -9.14 4.86
N TRP A 8 21.97 -8.68 5.05
CA TRP A 8 22.74 -7.97 4.02
C TRP A 8 22.87 -8.76 2.72
N LEU A 9 23.03 -10.09 2.81
CA LEU A 9 23.11 -10.98 1.65
C LEU A 9 21.83 -10.95 0.81
N PHE A 10 20.67 -10.97 1.47
CA PHE A 10 19.38 -10.88 0.78
C PHE A 10 19.21 -9.52 0.07
N ARG A 11 19.65 -8.44 0.71
CA ARG A 11 19.63 -7.10 0.10
C ARG A 11 20.57 -7.00 -1.11
N ALA A 12 21.71 -7.67 -1.06
CA ALA A 12 22.65 -7.72 -2.19
C ALA A 12 22.11 -8.49 -3.40
N LEU A 13 21.24 -9.48 -3.19
CA LEU A 13 20.57 -10.22 -4.26
C LEU A 13 19.48 -9.42 -5.00
N TYR A 14 18.94 -8.39 -4.36
CA TYR A 14 17.86 -7.55 -4.91
C TYR A 14 18.24 -6.07 -4.86
N PRO A 15 19.25 -5.64 -5.65
CA PRO A 15 19.76 -4.26 -5.57
C PRO A 15 18.74 -3.20 -6.03
N GLN A 16 17.69 -3.59 -6.76
CA GLN A 16 16.61 -2.69 -7.18
C GLN A 16 15.54 -2.48 -6.10
N ALA A 17 15.54 -3.30 -5.04
CA ALA A 17 14.56 -3.18 -3.96
C ALA A 17 14.99 -2.10 -2.96
N ILE A 18 14.04 -1.23 -2.61
CA ILE A 18 14.26 -0.21 -1.59
C ILE A 18 13.97 -0.83 -0.23
N PHE A 19 15.01 -1.08 0.54
CA PHE A 19 14.89 -1.65 1.90
C PHE A 19 14.94 -0.59 3.00
N ARG A 20 15.33 0.65 2.66
CA ARG A 20 15.49 1.74 3.61
C ARG A 20 15.39 3.07 2.89
N MET A 21 14.69 4.02 3.49
CA MET A 21 14.68 5.42 3.07
C MET A 21 15.95 6.12 3.57
N ASP A 22 16.21 7.36 3.11
CA ASP A 22 17.38 8.13 3.49
C ASP A 22 17.42 8.31 5.03
N PRO A 23 18.46 7.83 5.72
CA PRO A 23 18.56 7.97 7.17
C PRO A 23 18.78 9.41 7.65
N ASN A 24 19.14 10.34 6.76
CA ASN A 24 19.29 11.74 7.06
C ASN A 24 17.96 12.50 7.05
N GLU A 25 16.94 11.94 6.41
CA GLU A 25 15.58 12.45 6.43
C GLU A 25 14.89 12.09 7.74
N ARG A 26 14.48 13.10 8.51
CA ARG A 26 13.70 12.89 9.75
C ARG A 26 12.22 12.69 9.41
N ALA A 27 11.92 11.61 8.74
CA ALA A 27 10.56 11.26 8.32
C ALA A 27 10.16 9.87 8.82
N VAL A 28 8.88 9.70 9.10
CA VAL A 28 8.23 8.41 9.35
C VAL A 28 7.15 8.21 8.29
N TYR A 29 7.17 7.07 7.63
CA TYR A 29 6.21 6.71 6.60
C TYR A 29 5.20 5.75 7.20
N LEU A 30 3.95 6.20 7.36
CA LEU A 30 2.88 5.37 7.88
C LEU A 30 2.18 4.62 6.75
N THR A 31 2.03 3.33 6.92
CA THR A 31 1.27 2.46 6.02
C THR A 31 0.18 1.72 6.78
N PHE A 32 -0.96 1.51 6.13
CA PHE A 32 -2.08 0.73 6.63
C PHE A 32 -2.46 -0.29 5.58
N ASP A 33 -2.55 -1.54 5.98
CA ASP A 33 -2.86 -2.66 5.10
C ASP A 33 -4.27 -3.19 5.33
N ASP A 34 -4.77 -4.01 4.41
CA ASP A 34 -6.01 -4.81 4.50
C ASP A 34 -7.34 -4.05 4.38
N GLY A 35 -7.37 -2.74 4.50
CA GLY A 35 -8.60 -1.96 4.34
C GLY A 35 -9.15 -1.94 2.89
N PRO A 36 -10.19 -1.12 2.65
CA PRO A 36 -10.94 -0.35 3.63
C PRO A 36 -11.95 -1.18 4.41
N ILE A 37 -12.24 -0.79 5.66
CA ILE A 37 -13.29 -1.37 6.49
C ILE A 37 -14.09 -0.28 7.20
N PRO A 38 -15.44 -0.43 7.33
CA PRO A 38 -16.34 0.66 7.72
C PRO A 38 -16.04 1.30 9.07
N GLU A 39 -15.64 0.50 10.06
CA GLU A 39 -15.49 0.98 11.43
C GLU A 39 -14.10 1.58 11.68
N VAL A 40 -13.07 0.94 11.15
CA VAL A 40 -11.67 1.30 11.42
C VAL A 40 -11.17 2.41 10.50
N THR A 41 -11.51 2.34 9.20
CA THR A 41 -11.00 3.30 8.22
C THR A 41 -11.40 4.74 8.54
N PRO A 42 -12.68 5.07 8.83
CA PRO A 42 -13.07 6.43 9.21
C PRO A 42 -12.38 6.91 10.47
N TRP A 43 -12.24 6.06 11.47
CA TRP A 43 -11.57 6.41 12.73
C TRP A 43 -10.08 6.73 12.53
N VAL A 44 -9.37 5.93 11.71
CA VAL A 44 -7.98 6.20 11.35
C VAL A 44 -7.84 7.53 10.62
N LEU A 45 -8.73 7.80 9.65
CA LEU A 45 -8.73 9.05 8.89
C LEU A 45 -8.92 10.27 9.79
N GLU A 46 -9.83 10.21 10.75
CA GLU A 46 -10.05 11.28 11.74
C GLU A 46 -8.78 11.59 12.55
N ILE A 47 -8.07 10.54 13.00
CA ILE A 47 -6.81 10.71 13.74
C ILE A 47 -5.74 11.35 12.85
N LEU A 48 -5.57 10.85 11.63
CA LEU A 48 -4.58 11.37 10.69
C LEU A 48 -4.85 12.83 10.34
N GLU A 49 -6.12 13.19 10.12
CA GLU A 49 -6.53 14.56 9.83
C GLU A 49 -6.25 15.48 11.02
N LYS A 50 -6.62 15.09 12.23
CA LYS A 50 -6.34 15.84 13.46
C LYS A 50 -4.86 16.18 13.64
N HIS A 51 -3.98 15.29 13.19
CA HIS A 51 -2.52 15.48 13.30
C HIS A 51 -1.87 15.98 12.01
N HIS A 52 -2.64 16.28 10.97
CA HIS A 52 -2.16 16.73 9.65
C HIS A 52 -1.17 15.74 9.03
N ILE A 53 -1.40 14.44 9.21
CA ILE A 53 -0.54 13.36 8.72
C ILE A 53 -1.14 12.76 7.46
N LYS A 54 -0.30 12.55 6.43
CA LYS A 54 -0.65 11.74 5.27
C LYS A 54 -0.02 10.36 5.39
N ALA A 55 -0.73 9.36 4.90
CA ALA A 55 -0.33 7.96 4.96
C ALA A 55 -0.58 7.25 3.63
N THR A 56 -0.08 6.03 3.52
CA THR A 56 -0.35 5.13 2.40
C THR A 56 -1.23 3.98 2.88
N PHE A 57 -2.30 3.70 2.14
CA PHE A 57 -3.22 2.61 2.40
C PHE A 57 -3.09 1.55 1.31
N PHE A 58 -2.53 0.38 1.65
CA PHE A 58 -2.50 -0.78 0.76
C PHE A 58 -3.81 -1.55 0.90
N MET A 59 -4.69 -1.38 -0.08
CA MET A 59 -6.06 -1.84 0.01
C MET A 59 -6.29 -3.16 -0.73
N VAL A 60 -7.11 -4.01 -0.12
CA VAL A 60 -7.59 -5.27 -0.72
C VAL A 60 -8.74 -4.95 -1.67
N GLY A 61 -8.64 -5.38 -2.93
CA GLY A 61 -9.64 -5.06 -3.95
C GLY A 61 -11.07 -5.50 -3.62
N ASP A 62 -11.23 -6.67 -3.01
CA ASP A 62 -12.55 -7.14 -2.56
C ASP A 62 -13.16 -6.24 -1.49
N ASN A 63 -12.32 -5.66 -0.61
CA ASN A 63 -12.77 -4.69 0.38
C ASN A 63 -13.15 -3.34 -0.25
N ILE A 64 -12.41 -2.87 -1.25
CA ILE A 64 -12.79 -1.67 -2.02
C ILE A 64 -14.18 -1.88 -2.66
N ARG A 65 -14.41 -3.05 -3.26
CA ARG A 65 -15.69 -3.40 -3.88
C ARG A 65 -16.85 -3.43 -2.88
N LYS A 66 -16.61 -3.95 -1.67
CA LYS A 66 -17.59 -4.06 -0.59
C LYS A 66 -17.84 -2.73 0.13
N HIS A 67 -16.82 -1.89 0.21
CA HIS A 67 -16.81 -0.65 1.01
C HIS A 67 -16.35 0.54 0.17
N PRO A 68 -17.07 0.88 -0.92
CA PRO A 68 -16.67 1.96 -1.83
C PRO A 68 -16.71 3.35 -1.18
N ASP A 69 -17.53 3.53 -0.15
CA ASP A 69 -17.62 4.82 0.54
C ASP A 69 -16.39 5.07 1.39
N GLU A 70 -15.91 4.07 2.13
CA GLU A 70 -14.68 4.16 2.91
C GLU A 70 -13.46 4.33 2.00
N TYR A 71 -13.44 3.66 0.84
CA TYR A 71 -12.41 3.89 -0.17
C TYR A 71 -12.40 5.36 -0.62
N ARG A 72 -13.57 5.91 -0.95
CA ARG A 72 -13.71 7.31 -1.37
C ARG A 72 -13.24 8.28 -0.29
N MET A 73 -13.58 8.00 0.98
CA MET A 73 -13.10 8.81 2.11
C MET A 73 -11.58 8.88 2.16
N VAL A 74 -10.87 7.77 1.99
CA VAL A 74 -9.39 7.75 1.97
C VAL A 74 -8.83 8.63 0.86
N VAL A 75 -9.43 8.56 -0.34
CA VAL A 75 -9.04 9.38 -1.50
C VAL A 75 -9.29 10.86 -1.23
N GLU A 76 -10.47 11.22 -0.74
CA GLU A 76 -10.86 12.62 -0.49
C GLU A 76 -10.02 13.26 0.60
N HIS A 77 -9.57 12.49 1.59
CA HIS A 77 -8.61 12.96 2.60
C HIS A 77 -7.17 13.08 2.07
N GLY A 78 -6.93 12.78 0.79
CA GLY A 78 -5.64 12.98 0.13
C GLY A 78 -4.55 12.03 0.58
N HIS A 79 -4.90 10.81 0.98
CA HIS A 79 -3.97 9.73 1.27
C HIS A 79 -3.57 9.01 -0.01
N ARG A 80 -2.41 8.32 0.03
CA ARG A 80 -1.98 7.46 -1.07
C ARG A 80 -2.62 6.08 -0.96
N ILE A 81 -2.90 5.47 -2.11
CA ILE A 81 -3.48 4.13 -2.19
C ILE A 81 -2.52 3.22 -2.92
N GLY A 82 -2.28 2.05 -2.35
CA GLY A 82 -1.51 0.97 -2.94
C GLY A 82 -2.36 -0.28 -3.14
N ASN A 83 -1.88 -1.17 -4.00
CA ASN A 83 -2.51 -2.44 -4.32
C ASN A 83 -2.05 -3.52 -3.35
N HIS A 84 -3.00 -4.15 -2.63
CA HIS A 84 -2.75 -5.28 -1.71
C HIS A 84 -3.37 -6.59 -2.21
N THR A 85 -3.39 -6.79 -3.53
CA THR A 85 -4.07 -7.86 -4.25
C THR A 85 -5.61 -7.80 -4.13
N PHE A 86 -6.32 -8.51 -4.99
CA PHE A 86 -7.78 -8.47 -4.93
C PHE A 86 -8.35 -9.30 -3.78
N ASN A 87 -7.79 -10.49 -3.54
CA ASN A 87 -8.28 -11.44 -2.52
C ASN A 87 -7.32 -11.61 -1.34
N HIS A 88 -6.38 -10.68 -1.13
CA HIS A 88 -5.36 -10.78 -0.07
C HIS A 88 -4.58 -12.10 -0.12
N ILE A 89 -4.13 -12.49 -1.33
CA ILE A 89 -3.42 -13.74 -1.55
C ILE A 89 -1.93 -13.62 -1.23
N ARG A 90 -1.33 -14.73 -0.79
CA ARG A 90 0.09 -14.80 -0.48
C ARG A 90 0.88 -15.22 -1.71
N GLY A 91 1.87 -14.42 -2.13
CA GLY A 91 2.61 -14.65 -3.36
C GLY A 91 3.33 -16.00 -3.46
N PHE A 92 3.75 -16.57 -2.33
CA PHE A 92 4.43 -17.87 -2.32
C PHE A 92 3.48 -19.10 -2.43
N GLU A 93 2.17 -18.89 -2.32
CA GLU A 93 1.14 -19.95 -2.44
C GLU A 93 0.58 -20.05 -3.86
N TYR A 94 0.93 -19.11 -4.75
CA TYR A 94 0.39 -18.99 -6.09
C TYR A 94 1.50 -18.95 -7.14
N SER A 95 1.17 -19.34 -8.36
CA SER A 95 2.07 -19.09 -9.50
C SER A 95 2.19 -17.58 -9.76
N ASN A 96 3.32 -17.13 -10.33
CA ASN A 96 3.50 -15.72 -10.67
C ASN A 96 2.38 -15.17 -11.58
N PRO A 97 1.94 -15.90 -12.65
CA PRO A 97 0.83 -15.43 -13.46
C PRO A 97 -0.48 -15.26 -12.68
N ASP A 98 -0.82 -16.21 -11.79
CA ASP A 98 -2.05 -16.16 -11.00
C ASP A 98 -2.02 -15.02 -9.97
N TYR A 99 -0.87 -14.83 -9.33
CA TYR A 99 -0.67 -13.72 -8.40
C TYR A 99 -0.82 -12.37 -9.12
N LEU A 100 -0.17 -12.20 -10.27
CA LEU A 100 -0.26 -10.97 -11.06
C LEU A 100 -1.67 -10.74 -11.61
N ALA A 101 -2.37 -11.80 -12.02
CA ALA A 101 -3.76 -11.69 -12.45
C ALA A 101 -4.68 -11.23 -11.33
N ASN A 102 -4.45 -11.71 -10.10
CA ASN A 102 -5.22 -11.26 -8.93
C ASN A 102 -4.92 -9.79 -8.58
N ALA A 103 -3.66 -9.39 -8.59
CA ALA A 103 -3.24 -8.00 -8.33
C ALA A 103 -3.83 -7.04 -9.38
N ARG A 104 -3.79 -7.38 -10.66
CA ARG A 104 -4.34 -6.55 -11.76
C ARG A 104 -5.84 -6.26 -11.63
N LYS A 105 -6.61 -7.15 -11.01
CA LYS A 105 -8.04 -6.89 -10.74
C LYS A 105 -8.26 -5.65 -9.85
N VAL A 106 -7.29 -5.30 -9.02
CA VAL A 106 -7.35 -4.08 -8.21
C VAL A 106 -7.11 -2.85 -9.07
N ASP A 107 -6.21 -2.93 -10.04
CA ASP A 107 -5.92 -1.83 -10.96
C ASP A 107 -7.15 -1.44 -11.79
N ASP A 108 -8.04 -2.39 -12.08
CA ASP A 108 -9.31 -2.16 -12.79
C ASP A 108 -10.33 -1.37 -11.93
N ILE A 109 -10.18 -1.42 -10.60
CA ILE A 109 -11.09 -0.76 -9.65
C ILE A 109 -10.56 0.60 -9.23
N ILE A 110 -9.25 0.70 -9.02
CA ILE A 110 -8.58 1.94 -8.63
C ILE A 110 -8.29 2.75 -9.90
N PRO A 111 -8.93 3.90 -10.12
CA PRO A 111 -8.62 4.76 -11.26
C PRO A 111 -7.12 5.12 -11.28
N VAL A 112 -6.52 5.11 -12.46
CA VAL A 112 -5.07 5.37 -12.65
C VAL A 112 -4.61 6.70 -12.03
N SER A 113 -5.50 7.67 -11.88
CA SER A 113 -5.25 8.94 -11.21
C SER A 113 -4.92 8.83 -9.72
N TYR A 114 -5.21 7.70 -9.09
CA TYR A 114 -4.97 7.47 -7.65
C TYR A 114 -3.87 6.44 -7.39
N THR A 115 -3.42 5.71 -8.40
CA THR A 115 -2.35 4.70 -8.32
C THR A 115 -0.96 5.32 -8.48
N HIS A 116 -0.62 6.34 -7.72
CA HIS A 116 0.73 6.92 -7.77
C HIS A 116 1.79 6.10 -7.01
N LEU A 117 1.49 4.89 -6.61
CA LEU A 117 2.45 3.95 -6.08
C LEU A 117 2.45 2.64 -6.86
N ARG A 118 2.75 2.73 -8.14
CA ARG A 118 3.49 1.64 -8.77
C ARG A 118 4.89 1.65 -8.19
N ALA A 119 5.42 0.47 -7.86
CA ALA A 119 6.77 0.30 -7.32
C ALA A 119 7.91 0.77 -8.25
N HIS A 120 7.65 1.67 -9.18
CA HIS A 120 8.56 2.17 -10.22
C HIS A 120 8.64 3.69 -10.33
N GLU A 121 7.95 4.45 -9.51
CA GLU A 121 8.10 5.90 -9.54
C GLU A 121 8.93 6.40 -8.37
N THR A 122 10.18 5.96 -8.33
CA THR A 122 11.28 6.77 -7.84
C THR A 122 12.01 7.34 -9.06
N GLU A 123 11.33 8.15 -9.85
CA GLU A 123 12.03 9.14 -10.64
C GLU A 123 11.98 10.43 -9.85
N ALA A 124 13.11 10.71 -9.21
CA ALA A 124 13.43 12.04 -8.75
C ALA A 124 13.66 12.92 -10.00
N ASP A 125 12.89 13.98 -10.11
CA ASP A 125 13.30 15.19 -10.77
C ASP A 125 13.96 16.12 -9.76
#